data_4d5535cb733c019210f3085fdab39894
#
_entry.id   4d5535cb733c019210f3085fdab39894
#
_cell.length_a   1.000
_cell.length_b   1.000
_cell.length_c   1.000
_cell.angle_alpha   90.00
_cell.angle_beta   90.00
_cell.angle_gamma   90.00
#
_symmetry.space_group_name_H-M   'P 1'
#
loop_
_entity.id
_entity.type
_entity.pdbx_description
1 polymer ?
#
loop_
_entity_poly.entity_id
_entity_poly.type
_entity_poly.pdbx_seq_one_letter_code
_entity_poly.pdbx_strand_id
1 'polypeptide(L)'
;MNVLIIDDQPDVVAGIHSGINWDALSIRQVFCANDIIRAREILSNNSVDIMLCDIEMPLGSGLELYEWVAEHFPEIKCIFLTSHEDFSYAQKALQLGGFDYLIQPAPYSAIEVSIQKAVLQIQKEKKEKFYSEYGNYFSKREMDLLDVLLNEFLQKQPAEPQNILSFLDTISIKLDPGRSCVLTLIDILEQDTPHPVRDLSLLRSILQNVISELFKPFTKKLLFCHVH
;
A
#
# COMPACT_ATOMS: atom_id res chain seq x y z
N MET A 1 11.30 -10.13 3.75
CA MET A 1 11.97 -8.83 3.57
C MET A 1 13.47 -9.02 3.64
N ASN A 2 14.25 -8.07 3.13
CA ASN A 2 15.72 -8.16 3.15
C ASN A 2 16.29 -6.96 3.90
N VAL A 3 17.37 -7.21 4.65
CA VAL A 3 18.07 -6.19 5.45
C VAL A 3 19.49 -6.01 4.91
N LEU A 4 19.99 -4.78 4.94
CA LEU A 4 21.39 -4.44 4.69
C LEU A 4 21.99 -3.83 5.95
N ILE A 5 23.06 -4.42 6.46
CA ILE A 5 23.85 -3.92 7.58
C ILE A 5 25.09 -3.21 7.00
N ILE A 6 25.35 -1.98 7.44
CA ILE A 6 26.46 -1.16 6.95
C ILE A 6 27.19 -0.57 8.16
N ASP A 7 28.42 -0.98 8.36
CA ASP A 7 29.28 -0.53 9.44
C ASP A 7 30.74 -0.82 9.05
N ASP A 8 31.66 0.12 9.24
CA ASP A 8 33.08 -0.05 8.88
C ASP A 8 33.82 -1.03 9.78
N GLN A 9 33.24 -1.39 10.93
CA GLN A 9 33.78 -2.36 11.85
C GLN A 9 33.19 -3.77 11.58
N PRO A 10 33.99 -4.71 11.01
CA PRO A 10 33.49 -6.04 10.66
C PRO A 10 32.94 -6.83 11.86
N ASP A 11 33.50 -6.59 13.05
CA ASP A 11 33.06 -7.25 14.28
C ASP A 11 31.67 -6.79 14.69
N VAL A 12 31.30 -5.52 14.49
CA VAL A 12 29.97 -4.97 14.73
C VAL A 12 28.97 -5.60 13.76
N VAL A 13 29.31 -5.62 12.46
CA VAL A 13 28.48 -6.28 11.43
C VAL A 13 28.26 -7.75 11.76
N ALA A 14 29.31 -8.48 12.10
CA ALA A 14 29.22 -9.90 12.46
C ALA A 14 28.41 -10.12 13.75
N GLY A 15 28.59 -9.24 14.74
CA GLY A 15 27.84 -9.26 15.98
C GLY A 15 26.32 -9.07 15.77
N ILE A 16 25.94 -8.04 15.02
CA ILE A 16 24.52 -7.79 14.67
C ILE A 16 23.96 -8.95 13.85
N HIS A 17 24.71 -9.40 12.82
CA HIS A 17 24.28 -10.50 11.95
C HIS A 17 24.00 -11.79 12.72
N SER A 18 24.84 -12.15 13.70
CA SER A 18 24.72 -13.38 14.47
C SER A 18 23.84 -13.24 15.72
N GLY A 19 23.70 -12.04 16.27
CA GLY A 19 23.00 -11.77 17.52
C GLY A 19 21.50 -11.60 17.38
N ILE A 20 20.97 -11.39 16.18
CA ILE A 20 19.56 -11.13 15.90
C ILE A 20 18.87 -12.38 15.36
N ASN A 21 17.64 -12.64 15.82
CA ASN A 21 16.81 -13.71 15.27
C ASN A 21 16.02 -13.23 14.04
N TRP A 22 16.66 -13.31 12.87
CA TRP A 22 16.10 -12.81 11.59
C TRP A 22 14.82 -13.54 11.16
N ASP A 23 14.72 -14.84 11.43
CA ASP A 23 13.54 -15.63 11.07
C ASP A 23 12.31 -15.16 11.87
N ALA A 24 12.48 -14.85 13.16
CA ALA A 24 11.39 -14.31 13.99
C ALA A 24 10.89 -12.95 13.49
N LEU A 25 11.75 -12.17 12.84
CA LEU A 25 11.43 -10.86 12.25
C LEU A 25 10.91 -10.95 10.80
N SER A 26 10.74 -12.17 10.26
CA SER A 26 10.34 -12.40 8.86
C SER A 26 11.32 -11.79 7.85
N ILE A 27 12.60 -11.75 8.19
CA ILE A 27 13.70 -11.33 7.31
C ILE A 27 14.21 -12.57 6.57
N ARG A 28 14.22 -12.47 5.24
CA ARG A 28 14.60 -13.57 4.35
C ARG A 28 16.10 -13.60 4.08
N GLN A 29 16.70 -12.43 3.95
CA GLN A 29 18.11 -12.30 3.60
C GLN A 29 18.72 -11.08 4.29
N VAL A 30 19.95 -11.26 4.76
CA VAL A 30 20.76 -10.20 5.36
C VAL A 30 22.01 -10.00 4.52
N PHE A 31 22.19 -8.80 4.02
CA PHE A 31 23.39 -8.35 3.33
C PHE A 31 24.28 -7.57 4.29
N CYS A 32 25.57 -7.57 4.03
CA CYS A 32 26.55 -6.84 4.83
C CYS A 32 27.49 -6.02 3.92
N ALA A 33 27.75 -4.80 4.32
CA ALA A 33 28.71 -3.90 3.70
C ALA A 33 29.58 -3.21 4.76
N ASN A 34 30.86 -3.03 4.46
CA ASN A 34 31.81 -2.38 5.35
C ASN A 34 32.17 -0.96 4.91
N ASP A 35 31.55 -0.47 3.86
CA ASP A 35 31.68 0.88 3.35
C ASP A 35 30.51 1.28 2.44
N ILE A 36 30.43 2.58 2.11
CA ILE A 36 29.35 3.13 1.29
C ILE A 36 29.41 2.65 -0.18
N ILE A 37 30.58 2.29 -0.70
CA ILE A 37 30.75 1.83 -2.09
C ILE A 37 30.09 0.46 -2.21
N ARG A 38 30.46 -0.44 -1.31
CA ARG A 38 29.89 -1.78 -1.25
C ARG A 38 28.39 -1.76 -0.96
N ALA A 39 27.93 -0.84 -0.08
CA ALA A 39 26.52 -0.64 0.19
C ALA A 39 25.74 -0.25 -1.07
N ARG A 40 26.23 0.71 -1.86
CA ARG A 40 25.63 1.13 -3.14
C ARG A 40 25.57 0.00 -4.17
N GLU A 41 26.62 -0.83 -4.27
CA GLU A 41 26.62 -2.00 -5.14
C GLU A 41 25.52 -2.99 -4.76
N ILE A 42 25.37 -3.27 -3.45
CA ILE A 42 24.35 -4.19 -2.95
C ILE A 42 22.95 -3.62 -3.23
N LEU A 43 22.71 -2.34 -2.93
CA LEU A 43 21.44 -1.65 -3.16
C LEU A 43 21.05 -1.61 -4.63
N SER A 44 22.02 -1.45 -5.54
CA SER A 44 21.76 -1.41 -6.99
C SER A 44 21.44 -2.78 -7.58
N ASN A 45 21.95 -3.87 -6.97
CA ASN A 45 21.82 -5.23 -7.52
C ASN A 45 20.82 -6.11 -6.76
N ASN A 46 20.34 -5.68 -5.61
CA ASN A 46 19.46 -6.49 -4.75
C ASN A 46 18.28 -5.66 -4.25
N SER A 47 17.17 -6.34 -3.98
CA SER A 47 16.05 -5.72 -3.30
C SER A 47 16.33 -5.67 -1.80
N VAL A 48 16.46 -4.46 -1.24
CA VAL A 48 16.62 -4.19 0.19
C VAL A 48 15.38 -3.46 0.68
N ASP A 49 14.82 -3.88 1.80
CA ASP A 49 13.64 -3.24 2.41
C ASP A 49 14.03 -2.38 3.63
N ILE A 50 15.05 -2.80 4.38
CA ILE A 50 15.52 -2.13 5.61
C ILE A 50 17.03 -2.00 5.58
N MET A 51 17.54 -0.86 6.00
CA MET A 51 18.97 -0.57 6.12
C MET A 51 19.30 -0.23 7.58
N LEU A 52 20.25 -0.96 8.16
CA LEU A 52 20.92 -0.61 9.43
C LEU A 52 22.25 0.04 9.04
N CYS A 53 22.42 1.30 9.35
CA CYS A 53 23.57 2.06 8.86
C CYS A 53 24.27 2.82 9.96
N ASP A 54 25.56 2.55 10.13
CA ASP A 54 26.40 3.45 10.93
C ASP A 54 26.52 4.81 10.24
N ILE A 55 26.59 5.85 11.04
CA ILE A 55 26.73 7.23 10.56
C ILE A 55 28.16 7.56 10.24
N GLU A 56 29.11 7.12 11.08
CA GLU A 56 30.51 7.51 10.99
C GLU A 56 31.37 6.42 10.35
N MET A 57 31.62 6.55 9.06
CA MET A 57 32.48 5.61 8.32
C MET A 57 33.62 6.36 7.61
N PRO A 58 34.84 5.77 7.51
CA PRO A 58 36.02 6.45 6.97
C PRO A 58 35.91 6.93 5.52
N LEU A 59 35.10 6.28 4.70
CA LEU A 59 34.96 6.57 3.26
C LEU A 59 33.70 7.37 2.91
N GLY A 60 33.04 7.96 3.91
CA GLY A 60 31.85 8.77 3.75
C GLY A 60 30.80 8.48 4.83
N SER A 61 29.94 9.46 5.10
CA SER A 61 28.93 9.35 6.14
C SER A 61 27.74 8.48 5.72
N GLY A 62 27.21 7.69 6.67
CA GLY A 62 25.95 6.98 6.49
C GLY A 62 24.78 7.93 6.17
N LEU A 63 24.83 9.17 6.62
CA LEU A 63 23.85 10.20 6.25
C LEU A 63 23.93 10.57 4.76
N GLU A 64 25.15 10.72 4.21
CA GLU A 64 25.37 10.99 2.77
C GLU A 64 24.92 9.80 1.91
N LEU A 65 25.16 8.58 2.40
CA LEU A 65 24.63 7.39 1.75
C LEU A 65 23.11 7.41 1.73
N TYR A 66 22.48 7.78 2.85
CA TYR A 66 21.03 7.79 2.95
C TYR A 66 20.38 8.91 2.12
N GLU A 67 21.01 10.07 1.98
CA GLU A 67 20.56 11.11 1.04
C GLU A 67 20.41 10.52 -0.38
N TRP A 68 21.41 9.78 -0.84
CA TRP A 68 21.37 9.10 -2.12
C TRP A 68 20.30 7.99 -2.15
N VAL A 69 20.16 7.21 -1.06
CA VAL A 69 19.14 6.14 -0.95
C VAL A 69 17.73 6.74 -1.00
N ALA A 70 17.48 7.84 -0.32
CA ALA A 70 16.16 8.49 -0.30
C ALA A 70 15.72 8.98 -1.70
N GLU A 71 16.68 9.38 -2.55
CA GLU A 71 16.39 9.79 -3.93
C GLU A 71 16.11 8.58 -4.86
N HIS A 72 16.85 7.47 -4.69
CA HIS A 72 16.83 6.36 -5.64
C HIS A 72 15.95 5.18 -5.15
N PHE A 73 15.78 5.03 -3.86
CA PHE A 73 15.07 3.93 -3.19
C PHE A 73 14.20 4.42 -2.02
N PRO A 74 13.22 5.29 -2.25
CA PRO A 74 12.45 5.98 -1.19
C PRO A 74 11.63 5.03 -0.30
N GLU A 75 11.47 3.78 -0.70
CA GLU A 75 10.71 2.79 0.08
C GLU A 75 11.57 2.12 1.18
N ILE A 76 12.91 2.28 1.15
CA ILE A 76 13.82 1.67 2.13
C ILE A 76 13.69 2.41 3.48
N LYS A 77 13.47 1.65 4.54
CA LYS A 77 13.48 2.18 5.91
C LYS A 77 14.90 2.13 6.47
N CYS A 78 15.48 3.31 6.76
CA CYS A 78 16.81 3.41 7.35
C CYS A 78 16.72 3.56 8.86
N ILE A 79 17.41 2.66 9.58
CA ILE A 79 17.66 2.73 11.01
C ILE A 79 19.14 3.08 11.19
N PHE A 80 19.39 4.26 11.73
CA PHE A 80 20.76 4.68 11.98
C PHE A 80 21.30 4.10 13.28
N LEU A 81 22.54 3.63 13.22
CA LEU A 81 23.33 3.20 14.36
C LEU A 81 24.48 4.19 14.52
N THR A 82 24.81 4.63 15.73
CA THR A 82 25.90 5.58 15.96
C THR A 82 26.49 5.44 17.33
N SER A 83 27.80 5.57 17.42
CA SER A 83 28.55 5.62 18.69
C SER A 83 28.54 7.00 19.35
N HIS A 84 28.04 8.02 18.66
CA HIS A 84 28.01 9.38 19.17
C HIS A 84 26.63 9.81 19.65
N GLU A 85 26.56 10.35 20.88
CA GLU A 85 25.38 11.02 21.43
C GLU A 85 25.22 12.46 20.88
N ASP A 86 25.65 12.71 19.64
CA ASP A 86 25.52 14.04 19.07
C ASP A 86 24.11 14.27 18.52
N PHE A 87 23.41 15.17 19.19
CA PHE A 87 22.06 15.56 18.82
C PHE A 87 21.95 16.05 17.37
N SER A 88 23.03 16.58 16.79
CA SER A 88 23.05 17.07 15.42
C SER A 88 22.87 15.94 14.40
N TYR A 89 23.42 14.76 14.65
CA TYR A 89 23.24 13.58 13.80
C TYR A 89 21.81 13.04 13.87
N ALA A 90 21.23 12.95 15.08
CA ALA A 90 19.85 12.54 15.25
C ALA A 90 18.89 13.50 14.54
N GLN A 91 19.12 14.80 14.67
CA GLN A 91 18.33 15.82 14.00
C GLN A 91 18.43 15.70 12.48
N LYS A 92 19.64 15.53 11.94
CA LYS A 92 19.85 15.38 10.49
C LYS A 92 19.24 14.09 9.96
N ALA A 93 19.39 12.97 10.67
CA ALA A 93 18.78 11.70 10.32
C ALA A 93 17.24 11.80 10.22
N LEU A 94 16.59 12.48 11.18
CA LEU A 94 15.16 12.72 11.16
C LEU A 94 14.73 13.67 10.03
N GLN A 95 15.49 14.73 9.77
CA GLN A 95 15.20 15.66 8.66
C GLN A 95 15.29 14.99 7.30
N LEU A 96 16.17 14.03 7.14
CA LEU A 96 16.31 13.22 5.92
C LEU A 96 15.20 12.14 5.78
N GLY A 97 14.37 11.95 6.80
CA GLY A 97 13.31 10.94 6.79
C GLY A 97 13.77 9.55 7.26
N GLY A 98 14.89 9.49 8.00
CA GLY A 98 15.31 8.25 8.67
C GLY A 98 14.20 7.66 9.53
N PHE A 99 14.08 6.33 9.52
CA PHE A 99 13.00 5.64 10.20
C PHE A 99 13.18 5.58 11.72
N ASP A 100 14.40 5.30 12.17
CA ASP A 100 14.75 5.21 13.60
C ASP A 100 16.23 5.54 13.79
N TYR A 101 16.62 5.77 15.05
CA TYR A 101 17.98 6.16 15.43
C TYR A 101 18.34 5.49 16.76
N LEU A 102 19.43 4.71 16.78
CA LEU A 102 19.89 3.96 17.95
C LEU A 102 21.33 4.30 18.30
N ILE A 103 21.58 4.60 19.57
CA ILE A 103 22.92 4.89 20.09
C ILE A 103 23.61 3.57 20.44
N GLN A 104 24.82 3.38 19.95
CA GLN A 104 25.66 2.21 20.25
C GLN A 104 26.50 2.43 21.51
N PRO A 105 26.75 1.39 22.31
CA PRO A 105 26.34 0.01 22.10
C PRO A 105 24.84 -0.20 22.38
N ALA A 106 24.08 -0.55 21.35
CA ALA A 106 22.66 -0.88 21.47
C ALA A 106 22.50 -2.38 21.79
N PRO A 107 21.64 -2.76 22.74
CA PRO A 107 21.32 -4.16 22.93
C PRO A 107 20.59 -4.71 21.68
N TYR A 108 20.87 -5.95 21.30
CA TYR A 108 20.24 -6.57 20.12
C TYR A 108 18.71 -6.51 20.16
N SER A 109 18.12 -6.63 21.36
CA SER A 109 16.68 -6.47 21.54
C SER A 109 16.14 -5.10 21.10
N ALA A 110 16.90 -4.03 21.28
CA ALA A 110 16.49 -2.70 20.82
C ALA A 110 16.54 -2.61 19.29
N ILE A 111 17.55 -3.21 18.66
CA ILE A 111 17.67 -3.30 17.20
C ILE A 111 16.51 -4.15 16.64
N GLU A 112 16.20 -5.29 17.24
CA GLU A 112 15.08 -6.15 16.86
C GLU A 112 13.74 -5.41 16.93
N VAL A 113 13.50 -4.64 18.00
CA VAL A 113 12.28 -3.83 18.15
C VAL A 113 12.18 -2.77 17.04
N SER A 114 13.28 -2.11 16.69
CA SER A 114 13.29 -1.12 15.62
C SER A 114 13.04 -1.75 14.24
N ILE A 115 13.68 -2.90 13.96
CA ILE A 115 13.44 -3.67 12.73
C ILE A 115 11.97 -4.11 12.65
N GLN A 116 11.40 -4.60 13.75
CA GLN A 116 10.01 -5.04 13.78
C GLN A 116 9.03 -3.90 13.49
N LYS A 117 9.29 -2.69 14.03
CA LYS A 117 8.51 -1.50 13.70
C LYS A 117 8.60 -1.16 12.20
N ALA A 118 9.81 -1.24 11.62
CA ALA A 118 10.03 -1.00 10.19
C ALA A 118 9.28 -2.04 9.33
N VAL A 119 9.33 -3.32 9.69
CA VAL A 119 8.59 -4.41 9.03
C VAL A 119 7.09 -4.12 9.03
N LEU A 120 6.52 -3.78 10.17
CA LEU A 120 5.08 -3.45 10.29
C LEU A 120 4.70 -2.23 9.46
N GLN A 121 5.54 -1.20 9.46
CA GLN A 121 5.30 0.01 8.65
C GLN A 121 5.33 -0.28 7.15
N ILE A 122 6.33 -1.04 6.67
CA ILE A 122 6.42 -1.47 5.26
C ILE A 122 5.20 -2.31 4.86
N GLN A 123 4.76 -3.24 5.72
CA GLN A 123 3.57 -4.05 5.45
C GLN A 123 2.32 -3.19 5.34
N LYS A 124 2.17 -2.19 6.23
CA LYS A 124 1.06 -1.25 6.21
C LYS A 124 1.07 -0.42 4.91
N GLU A 125 2.21 0.15 4.54
CA GLU A 125 2.36 0.95 3.32
C GLU A 125 2.08 0.14 2.05
N LYS A 126 2.61 -1.10 1.97
CA LYS A 126 2.33 -2.03 0.86
C LYS A 126 0.83 -2.35 0.76
N LYS A 127 0.16 -2.53 1.90
CA LYS A 127 -1.28 -2.78 1.97
C LYS A 127 -2.11 -1.57 1.55
N GLU A 128 -1.74 -0.38 2.01
CA GLU A 128 -2.39 0.88 1.63
C GLU A 128 -2.22 1.18 0.13
N LYS A 129 -1.00 0.98 -0.40
CA LYS A 129 -0.72 1.11 -1.84
C LYS A 129 -1.55 0.12 -2.66
N PHE A 130 -1.60 -1.14 -2.22
CA PHE A 130 -2.46 -2.16 -2.83
C PHE A 130 -3.94 -1.73 -2.84
N TYR A 131 -4.49 -1.26 -1.71
CA TYR A 131 -5.86 -0.79 -1.66
C TYR A 131 -6.11 0.48 -2.49
N SER A 132 -5.14 1.38 -2.59
CA SER A 132 -5.23 2.56 -3.44
C SER A 132 -5.21 2.22 -4.93
N GLU A 133 -4.31 1.35 -5.35
CA GLU A 133 -4.18 0.92 -6.75
C GLU A 133 -5.33 0.02 -7.21
N TYR A 134 -5.75 -0.91 -6.33
CA TYR A 134 -6.82 -1.85 -6.65
C TYR A 134 -8.21 -1.35 -6.24
N GLY A 135 -8.34 -0.43 -5.30
CA GLY A 135 -9.63 0.16 -4.92
C GLY A 135 -10.34 0.80 -6.12
N ASN A 136 -9.62 1.53 -6.96
CA ASN A 136 -10.15 2.08 -8.21
C ASN A 136 -10.41 1.01 -9.29
N TYR A 137 -9.64 -0.08 -9.27
CA TYR A 137 -9.79 -1.18 -10.23
C TYR A 137 -10.95 -2.11 -9.83
N PHE A 138 -11.13 -2.34 -8.53
CA PHE A 138 -12.25 -3.13 -7.99
C PHE A 138 -13.57 -2.37 -8.09
N SER A 139 -13.62 -1.08 -7.79
CA SER A 139 -14.85 -0.29 -7.93
C SER A 139 -15.35 -0.25 -9.38
N LYS A 140 -14.44 -0.25 -10.36
CA LYS A 140 -14.80 -0.30 -11.78
C LYS A 140 -15.23 -1.71 -12.23
N ARG A 141 -14.58 -2.76 -11.70
CA ARG A 141 -14.96 -4.16 -11.97
C ARG A 141 -16.16 -4.65 -11.18
N GLU A 142 -16.39 -4.13 -9.97
CA GLU A 142 -17.63 -4.38 -9.22
C GLU A 142 -18.86 -3.90 -10.01
N MET A 143 -18.73 -2.75 -10.69
CA MET A 143 -19.78 -2.24 -11.55
C MET A 143 -20.01 -3.13 -12.77
N ASP A 144 -18.93 -3.57 -13.45
CA ASP A 144 -19.03 -4.45 -14.61
C ASP A 144 -19.59 -5.83 -14.23
N LEU A 145 -19.24 -6.37 -13.07
CA LEU A 145 -19.78 -7.63 -12.55
C LEU A 145 -21.24 -7.52 -12.11
N LEU A 146 -21.61 -6.39 -11.50
CA LEU A 146 -22.99 -6.09 -11.17
C LEU A 146 -23.85 -5.93 -12.43
N ASP A 147 -23.33 -5.28 -13.47
CA ASP A 147 -24.00 -5.16 -14.76
C ASP A 147 -24.25 -6.55 -15.38
N VAL A 148 -23.27 -7.44 -15.39
CA VAL A 148 -23.40 -8.81 -15.92
C VAL A 148 -24.46 -9.60 -15.13
N LEU A 149 -24.41 -9.55 -13.79
CA LEU A 149 -25.33 -10.31 -12.95
C LEU A 149 -26.75 -9.80 -12.97
N LEU A 150 -26.94 -8.48 -12.98
CA LEU A 150 -28.26 -7.90 -13.08
C LEU A 150 -28.87 -8.14 -14.47
N ASN A 151 -28.08 -8.11 -15.53
CA ASN A 151 -28.51 -8.53 -16.86
C ASN A 151 -28.90 -10.01 -16.89
N GLU A 152 -28.12 -10.89 -16.26
CA GLU A 152 -28.42 -12.30 -16.15
C GLU A 152 -29.69 -12.55 -15.30
N PHE A 153 -29.88 -11.79 -14.23
CA PHE A 153 -31.07 -11.83 -13.40
C PHE A 153 -32.33 -11.30 -14.12
N LEU A 154 -32.21 -10.25 -14.92
CA LEU A 154 -33.34 -9.68 -15.65
C LEU A 154 -33.72 -10.48 -16.90
N GLN A 155 -32.76 -11.18 -17.52
CA GLN A 155 -32.99 -11.94 -18.75
C GLN A 155 -33.36 -13.42 -18.52
N LYS A 156 -32.92 -14.04 -17.43
CA LYS A 156 -33.23 -15.41 -17.08
C LYS A 156 -34.21 -15.45 -15.91
N GLN A 157 -35.32 -16.16 -16.03
CA GLN A 157 -36.27 -16.40 -14.93
C GLN A 157 -35.55 -16.84 -13.65
N PRO A 158 -36.09 -16.57 -12.46
CA PRO A 158 -35.35 -16.14 -11.28
C PRO A 158 -34.29 -17.14 -10.85
N ALA A 159 -33.02 -16.68 -10.87
CA ALA A 159 -31.99 -17.30 -10.07
C ALA A 159 -32.47 -17.30 -8.60
N GLU A 160 -32.32 -18.42 -7.89
CA GLU A 160 -32.73 -18.49 -6.49
C GLU A 160 -32.12 -17.33 -5.70
N PRO A 161 -32.90 -16.58 -4.89
CA PRO A 161 -32.42 -15.40 -4.15
C PRO A 161 -31.20 -15.68 -3.30
N GLN A 162 -30.98 -16.91 -2.85
CA GLN A 162 -29.85 -17.35 -2.06
C GLN A 162 -28.53 -17.28 -2.83
N ASN A 163 -28.54 -17.51 -4.14
CA ASN A 163 -27.35 -17.47 -4.98
C ASN A 163 -26.86 -16.01 -5.19
N ILE A 164 -27.79 -15.07 -5.24
CA ILE A 164 -27.49 -13.65 -5.37
C ILE A 164 -26.90 -13.11 -4.08
N LEU A 165 -27.48 -13.46 -2.92
CA LEU A 165 -26.98 -13.01 -1.63
C LEU A 165 -25.57 -13.56 -1.35
N SER A 166 -25.31 -14.84 -1.66
CA SER A 166 -23.99 -15.44 -1.49
C SER A 166 -22.94 -14.81 -2.40
N PHE A 167 -23.32 -14.44 -3.62
CA PHE A 167 -22.42 -13.75 -4.54
C PHE A 167 -22.14 -12.31 -4.09
N LEU A 168 -23.14 -11.55 -3.69
CA LEU A 168 -22.98 -10.19 -3.18
C LEU A 168 -22.13 -10.16 -1.91
N ASP A 169 -22.22 -11.19 -1.07
CA ASP A 169 -21.37 -11.36 0.11
C ASP A 169 -19.91 -11.63 -0.29
N THR A 170 -19.69 -12.41 -1.36
CA THR A 170 -18.34 -12.69 -1.89
C THR A 170 -17.63 -11.44 -2.39
N ILE A 171 -18.36 -10.47 -2.97
CA ILE A 171 -17.83 -9.18 -3.42
C ILE A 171 -17.96 -8.08 -2.35
N SER A 172 -18.16 -8.46 -1.08
CA SER A 172 -18.26 -7.55 0.08
C SER A 172 -19.43 -6.54 0.01
N ILE A 173 -20.45 -6.82 -0.81
CA ILE A 173 -21.69 -6.05 -0.82
C ILE A 173 -22.70 -6.72 0.12
N LYS A 174 -22.76 -6.26 1.36
CA LYS A 174 -23.71 -6.75 2.36
C LYS A 174 -25.07 -6.09 2.15
N LEU A 175 -26.03 -6.87 1.68
CA LEU A 175 -27.44 -6.51 1.72
C LEU A 175 -28.05 -7.02 3.04
N ASP A 176 -28.77 -6.14 3.72
CA ASP A 176 -29.53 -6.51 4.92
C ASP A 176 -30.86 -7.16 4.46
N PRO A 177 -31.12 -8.46 4.71
CA PRO A 177 -32.33 -9.11 4.27
C PRO A 177 -33.62 -8.53 4.86
N GLY A 178 -33.49 -7.76 5.97
CA GLY A 178 -34.60 -7.07 6.64
C GLY A 178 -34.93 -5.69 6.04
N ARG A 179 -34.21 -5.23 5.01
CA ARG A 179 -34.44 -3.91 4.40
C ARG A 179 -35.03 -4.03 3.01
N SER A 180 -35.95 -3.13 2.72
CA SER A 180 -36.52 -2.99 1.38
C SER A 180 -35.47 -2.38 0.43
N CYS A 181 -35.26 -3.01 -0.71
CA CYS A 181 -34.51 -2.45 -1.83
C CYS A 181 -35.50 -1.88 -2.85
N VAL A 182 -35.18 -0.77 -3.44
CA VAL A 182 -35.97 -0.16 -4.54
C VAL A 182 -35.12 -0.31 -5.80
N LEU A 183 -35.68 -1.00 -6.80
CA LEU A 183 -35.12 -1.06 -8.14
C LEU A 183 -35.76 0.06 -8.96
N THR A 184 -34.95 0.96 -9.50
CA THR A 184 -35.42 2.04 -10.38
C THR A 184 -34.82 1.82 -11.75
N LEU A 185 -35.67 1.60 -12.75
CA LEU A 185 -35.28 1.55 -14.16
C LEU A 185 -35.45 2.93 -14.77
N ILE A 186 -34.40 3.44 -15.40
CA ILE A 186 -34.44 4.73 -16.12
C ILE A 186 -34.14 4.40 -17.60
N ASP A 187 -35.13 4.57 -18.43
CA ASP A 187 -34.99 4.45 -19.88
C ASP A 187 -34.80 5.82 -20.52
N ILE A 188 -33.78 5.94 -21.38
CA ILE A 188 -33.50 7.16 -22.11
C ILE A 188 -34.11 7.01 -23.49
N LEU A 189 -35.30 7.58 -23.64
CA LEU A 189 -35.94 7.62 -24.95
C LEU A 189 -35.21 8.60 -25.86
N GLU A 190 -34.62 8.10 -26.94
CA GLU A 190 -34.14 8.94 -28.02
C GLU A 190 -35.36 9.61 -28.67
N GLN A 191 -35.57 10.88 -28.32
CA GLN A 191 -36.43 11.72 -29.12
C GLN A 191 -35.66 12.17 -30.35
N ASP A 192 -36.36 12.35 -31.48
CA ASP A 192 -35.82 12.93 -32.73
C ASP A 192 -35.26 14.35 -32.49
N THR A 193 -34.13 14.42 -31.83
CA THR A 193 -33.40 15.65 -31.61
C THR A 193 -32.40 15.81 -32.76
N PRO A 194 -32.23 17.03 -33.30
CA PRO A 194 -31.29 17.29 -34.39
C PRO A 194 -29.81 17.05 -34.02
N HIS A 195 -29.54 16.74 -32.77
CA HIS A 195 -28.21 16.42 -32.26
C HIS A 195 -28.30 15.14 -31.41
N PRO A 196 -28.05 13.96 -31.99
CA PRO A 196 -27.98 12.72 -31.23
C PRO A 196 -26.86 12.85 -30.17
N VAL A 197 -27.14 12.44 -28.94
CA VAL A 197 -26.15 12.40 -27.86
C VAL A 197 -25.05 11.44 -28.30
N ARG A 198 -23.93 12.01 -28.76
CA ARG A 198 -22.79 11.22 -29.29
C ARG A 198 -21.99 10.49 -28.20
N ASP A 199 -22.19 10.83 -26.94
CA ASP A 199 -21.43 10.26 -25.84
C ASP A 199 -22.36 9.81 -24.70
N LEU A 200 -22.83 8.57 -24.86
CA LEU A 200 -23.64 7.90 -23.83
C LEU A 200 -22.87 7.75 -22.50
N SER A 201 -21.55 7.72 -22.52
CA SER A 201 -20.73 7.61 -21.31
C SER A 201 -20.80 8.90 -20.47
N LEU A 202 -20.80 10.05 -21.12
CA LEU A 202 -20.95 11.35 -20.47
C LEU A 202 -22.35 11.51 -19.88
N LEU A 203 -23.38 11.14 -20.64
CA LEU A 203 -24.76 11.19 -20.15
C LEU A 203 -24.97 10.27 -18.93
N ARG A 204 -24.40 9.07 -18.98
CA ARG A 204 -24.39 8.12 -17.84
C ARG A 204 -23.74 8.74 -16.61
N SER A 205 -22.57 9.35 -16.76
CA SER A 205 -21.86 10.00 -15.64
C SER A 205 -22.68 11.16 -15.02
N ILE A 206 -23.32 11.96 -15.86
CA ILE A 206 -24.20 13.05 -15.38
C ILE A 206 -25.39 12.49 -14.62
N LEU A 207 -26.06 11.47 -15.15
CA LEU A 207 -27.20 10.83 -14.51
C LEU A 207 -26.82 10.18 -13.16
N GLN A 208 -25.69 9.47 -13.11
CA GLN A 208 -25.18 8.90 -11.86
C GLN A 208 -24.95 9.96 -10.79
N ASN A 209 -24.36 11.09 -11.15
CA ASN A 209 -24.11 12.18 -10.22
C ASN A 209 -25.43 12.83 -9.73
N VAL A 210 -26.33 13.12 -10.63
CA VAL A 210 -27.65 13.72 -10.29
C VAL A 210 -28.45 12.79 -9.39
N ILE A 211 -28.54 11.51 -9.73
CA ILE A 211 -29.27 10.53 -8.94
C ILE A 211 -28.61 10.33 -7.58
N SER A 212 -27.27 10.26 -7.52
CA SER A 212 -26.55 10.15 -6.25
C SER A 212 -26.83 11.31 -5.32
N GLU A 213 -26.88 12.54 -5.82
CA GLU A 213 -27.20 13.72 -5.02
C GLU A 213 -28.66 13.72 -4.56
N LEU A 214 -29.60 13.35 -5.42
CA LEU A 214 -31.03 13.34 -5.10
C LEU A 214 -31.37 12.28 -4.03
N PHE A 215 -30.71 11.11 -4.07
CA PHE A 215 -31.03 10.00 -3.16
C PHE A 215 -30.13 9.95 -1.91
N LYS A 216 -29.05 10.73 -1.86
CA LYS A 216 -28.14 10.81 -0.71
C LYS A 216 -28.82 10.99 0.65
N PRO A 217 -29.91 11.79 0.79
CA PRO A 217 -30.63 11.91 2.06
C PRO A 217 -31.44 10.66 2.45
N PHE A 218 -31.77 9.80 1.48
CA PHE A 218 -32.70 8.69 1.66
C PHE A 218 -32.04 7.32 1.69
N THR A 219 -30.81 7.20 1.18
CA THR A 219 -30.12 5.90 1.06
C THR A 219 -28.71 5.94 1.63
N LYS A 220 -28.28 4.82 2.22
CA LYS A 220 -26.90 4.65 2.67
C LYS A 220 -25.95 4.21 1.53
N LYS A 221 -26.47 3.57 0.50
CA LYS A 221 -25.69 3.08 -0.64
C LYS A 221 -26.57 3.05 -1.89
N LEU A 222 -26.07 3.63 -2.96
CA LEU A 222 -26.65 3.56 -4.31
C LEU A 222 -25.74 2.67 -5.16
N LEU A 223 -26.36 1.78 -5.92
CA LEU A 223 -25.69 0.94 -6.89
C LEU A 223 -26.28 1.27 -8.27
N PHE A 224 -25.42 1.51 -9.24
CA PHE A 224 -25.82 1.80 -10.62
C PHE A 224 -25.35 0.64 -11.51
N CYS A 225 -26.20 0.18 -12.37
CA CYS A 225 -25.89 -0.83 -13.38
C CYS A 225 -26.49 -0.44 -14.73
N HIS A 226 -25.91 -0.97 -15.78
CA HIS A 226 -26.35 -0.75 -17.13
C HIS A 226 -27.05 -2.00 -17.66
N VAL A 227 -28.29 -1.84 -18.13
CA VAL A 227 -29.06 -2.91 -18.79
C VAL A 227 -28.95 -2.67 -20.30
N HIS A 228 -28.43 -3.65 -21.02
CA HIS A 228 -28.30 -3.65 -22.48
C HIS A 228 -29.57 -4.23 -23.14
#